data_9fec8de692b842c167ecbe5d8119c4ef
#
_entry.id   9fec8de692b842c167ecbe5d8119c4ef
#
_cell.length_a   1.000
_cell.length_b   1.000
_cell.length_c   1.000
_cell.angle_alpha   90.00
_cell.angle_beta   90.00
_cell.angle_gamma   90.00
#
_symmetry.space_group_name_H-M   'P 1'
#
loop_
_entity.id
_entity.type
_entity.pdbx_description
1 polymer ?
#
loop_
_entity_poly.entity_id
_entity_poly.type
_entity_poly.pdbx_seq_one_letter_code
_entity_poly.pdbx_strand_id
1 'polypeptide(L)'
;MNSSPVRRSALLAVGTVATLVTALCVWALGVQPEGPDDPDPWDRTLGGNPFRLASTALAPTASCDALLDSYRERALELVGPWGWEGQEYYFDGPTPLRGDAAADTASGTTARARTSRAESSETGTNVQESGVDEPDTVKTDSQHLFRLHGSQLTTYDVSGAAPVELARLRLPDLQTGEMLLHDDRLVVIGAGRGNDPTTKIITIDVSEAAAPQITETRSVTAAPVTARLHDDVVRVVVRNGLPELDFRHPDDRRGEVGARRHNERLVAATTLADWLPHIDGESAVDCAAVAVPEDPDTELGTLTTLAFTPGDDQHRAVAVATETEIAYFSGNRLHLATAPSWSWGPPARTTSSLIRSPGNGHTQLYSFELDGLDTTFIAAGEVKGAIADRWSMDSADGVLRVALGRTLATGNFNSVVTLDEQDGRLVERGRVDKLGIDEEIKSVRWFDDLALVVTFREMDPLYAIDLSQPSEPKLLGELKIPGFSQYLHPLGPERMIGIGQAAEPDGTTTGAQAALFNVSDLTNLRRTDVVTYPERTQAGAATDPRQFTWLPEQRTALTVLTDNWDGRTTWVSALKVRGSKLQEKRTAVAYGADASLVRLVPLSSGKVVLVTDDEVSFFDVD
;
A
#
# COMPACT_ATOMS: atom_id res chain seq x y z
N MET A 1 20.47 29.62 -65.62
CA MET A 1 20.82 30.99 -65.97
C MET A 1 20.85 31.82 -64.71
N ASN A 2 22.05 32.26 -64.44
CA ASN A 2 22.44 33.50 -63.75
C ASN A 2 21.80 33.79 -62.39
N SER A 3 22.50 34.05 -61.43
CA SER A 3 23.88 34.34 -61.04
C SER A 3 23.80 35.16 -59.74
N SER A 4 24.43 34.66 -58.74
CA SER A 4 25.41 35.32 -57.83
C SER A 4 25.27 36.82 -57.48
N PRO A 5 26.06 37.24 -56.51
CA PRO A 5 26.14 37.03 -55.05
C PRO A 5 26.27 38.33 -54.28
N VAL A 6 26.80 38.24 -53.04
CA VAL A 6 27.44 39.34 -52.26
C VAL A 6 26.48 40.08 -51.29
N ARG A 7 26.58 39.88 -50.01
CA ARG A 7 27.58 40.47 -49.10
C ARG A 7 27.51 39.86 -47.69
N ARG A 8 28.55 39.12 -47.36
CA ARG A 8 28.98 38.94 -45.96
C ARG A 8 29.99 40.08 -45.67
N SER A 9 29.79 40.80 -44.61
CA SER A 9 30.83 41.45 -43.81
C SER A 9 30.21 42.66 -43.08
N ALA A 10 29.81 42.53 -41.86
CA ALA A 10 29.75 43.56 -40.81
C ALA A 10 28.91 43.13 -39.61
N LEU A 11 29.30 42.06 -38.92
CA LEU A 11 28.68 41.65 -37.63
C LEU A 11 29.64 40.90 -36.70
N LEU A 12 30.92 41.19 -36.78
CA LEU A 12 31.93 40.55 -35.93
C LEU A 12 32.76 41.51 -35.07
N ALA A 13 32.35 42.78 -34.96
CA ALA A 13 33.09 43.76 -34.18
C ALA A 13 32.36 44.29 -32.93
N VAL A 14 31.10 43.87 -32.68
CA VAL A 14 30.34 44.38 -31.51
C VAL A 14 30.27 43.35 -30.36
N GLY A 15 30.58 42.08 -30.62
CA GLY A 15 30.50 41.04 -29.61
C GLY A 15 31.67 40.98 -28.61
N THR A 16 32.80 41.52 -28.97
CA THR A 16 34.06 41.39 -28.13
C THR A 16 34.25 42.54 -27.14
N VAL A 17 33.56 43.66 -27.32
CA VAL A 17 33.68 44.77 -26.37
C VAL A 17 32.71 44.65 -25.19
N ALA A 18 31.56 44.00 -25.38
CA ALA A 18 30.57 43.79 -24.32
C ALA A 18 31.02 42.74 -23.28
N THR A 19 31.78 41.71 -23.70
CA THR A 19 32.30 40.69 -22.78
C THR A 19 33.49 41.15 -21.94
N LEU A 20 34.28 42.09 -22.40
CA LEU A 20 35.39 42.68 -21.65
C LEU A 20 34.93 43.69 -20.60
N VAL A 21 33.82 44.39 -20.82
CA VAL A 21 33.29 45.36 -19.84
C VAL A 21 32.55 44.65 -18.70
N THR A 22 31.93 43.52 -18.93
CA THR A 22 31.30 42.73 -17.86
C THR A 22 32.36 42.00 -16.97
N ALA A 23 33.47 41.54 -17.54
CA ALA A 23 34.53 40.95 -16.77
C ALA A 23 35.28 41.96 -15.90
N LEU A 24 35.42 43.20 -16.33
CA LEU A 24 36.07 44.27 -15.56
C LEU A 24 35.19 44.87 -14.45
N CYS A 25 33.85 44.85 -14.62
CA CYS A 25 32.93 45.31 -13.58
C CYS A 25 32.81 44.32 -12.42
N VAL A 26 32.99 43.01 -12.67
CA VAL A 26 32.98 41.98 -11.61
C VAL A 26 34.24 42.04 -10.75
N TRP A 27 35.37 42.49 -11.33
CA TRP A 27 36.63 42.62 -10.56
C TRP A 27 36.72 43.95 -9.76
N ALA A 28 35.95 44.96 -10.13
CA ALA A 28 35.97 46.26 -9.45
C ALA A 28 34.97 46.36 -8.28
N LEU A 29 34.09 45.39 -8.09
CA LEU A 29 33.08 45.38 -7.01
C LEU A 29 33.51 44.56 -5.80
N GLY A 30 34.77 44.18 -5.70
CA GLY A 30 35.33 43.59 -4.46
C GLY A 30 34.38 42.54 -3.84
N VAL A 31 34.00 41.52 -4.58
CA VAL A 31 33.36 40.37 -3.98
C VAL A 31 34.40 39.72 -3.09
N GLN A 32 34.31 39.96 -1.80
CA GLN A 32 35.00 39.20 -0.81
C GLN A 32 34.60 37.73 -0.96
N PRO A 33 35.52 36.80 -1.02
CA PRO A 33 35.18 35.42 -0.87
C PRO A 33 34.79 35.15 0.58
N GLU A 34 33.59 34.59 0.75
CA GLU A 34 33.29 33.65 1.79
C GLU A 34 33.11 34.18 3.22
N GLY A 35 31.84 34.41 3.55
CA GLY A 35 31.32 33.91 4.81
C GLY A 35 31.26 32.35 4.74
N PRO A 36 31.27 31.64 5.88
CA PRO A 36 31.22 30.20 5.89
C PRO A 36 29.98 29.71 5.13
N ASP A 37 30.22 28.73 4.29
CA ASP A 37 29.28 28.05 3.43
C ASP A 37 27.85 28.06 3.99
N ASP A 38 26.95 28.73 3.29
CA ASP A 38 25.54 28.46 3.47
C ASP A 38 25.36 27.00 3.05
N PRO A 39 25.00 26.09 3.96
CA PRO A 39 24.89 24.69 3.62
C PRO A 39 23.84 24.57 2.52
N ASP A 40 24.18 23.82 1.48
CA ASP A 40 23.27 23.38 0.43
C ASP A 40 21.89 23.16 1.07
N PRO A 41 20.81 23.76 0.58
CA PRO A 41 19.47 23.54 1.12
C PRO A 41 19.13 22.05 1.29
N TRP A 42 19.87 21.17 0.62
CA TRP A 42 19.75 19.72 0.67
C TRP A 42 20.75 19.05 1.64
N ASP A 43 21.78 19.75 2.13
CA ASP A 43 22.75 19.26 3.11
C ASP A 43 22.43 19.77 4.54
N ARG A 44 21.19 20.01 4.85
CA ARG A 44 20.74 20.14 6.23
C ARG A 44 20.78 18.76 6.89
N THR A 45 21.96 18.33 7.26
CA THR A 45 22.12 17.38 8.34
C THR A 45 21.36 17.96 9.52
N LEU A 46 20.23 17.35 9.86
CA LEU A 46 19.48 17.67 11.06
C LEU A 46 20.39 17.37 12.25
N GLY A 47 21.19 18.38 12.65
CA GLY A 47 22.01 18.33 13.84
C GLY A 47 21.12 18.10 15.04
N GLY A 48 21.17 16.90 15.56
CA GLY A 48 20.95 16.50 16.92
C GLY A 48 19.87 17.22 17.73
N ASN A 49 18.61 17.16 17.32
CA ASN A 49 17.52 17.21 18.27
C ASN A 49 16.69 15.94 18.08
N PRO A 50 16.56 15.09 19.12
CA PRO A 50 15.70 13.92 18.99
C PRO A 50 14.34 14.45 18.56
N PHE A 51 13.80 13.86 17.49
CA PHE A 51 12.51 14.16 16.94
C PHE A 51 11.47 14.25 18.06
N ARG A 52 10.98 15.42 18.35
CA ARG A 52 9.73 15.54 19.08
C ARG A 52 8.67 15.27 18.04
N LEU A 53 8.08 14.05 18.11
CA LEU A 53 6.83 13.80 17.44
C LEU A 53 5.88 14.89 17.91
N ALA A 54 5.24 15.61 16.98
CA ALA A 54 4.22 16.57 17.34
C ALA A 54 3.15 15.83 18.14
N SER A 55 2.48 16.52 19.03
CA SER A 55 1.42 15.94 19.87
C SER A 55 0.21 15.60 19.01
N THR A 56 0.22 14.45 18.35
CA THR A 56 -0.89 13.92 17.55
C THR A 56 -1.66 12.90 18.36
N ALA A 57 -2.08 13.28 19.55
CA ALA A 57 -2.96 12.46 20.36
C ALA A 57 -4.33 12.36 19.72
N LEU A 58 -4.98 11.20 19.86
CA LEU A 58 -6.41 11.08 19.63
C LEU A 58 -7.14 11.51 20.91
N ALA A 59 -8.03 12.46 20.79
CA ALA A 59 -8.89 12.87 21.87
C ALA A 59 -10.24 12.12 21.79
N PRO A 60 -10.67 11.38 22.85
CA PRO A 60 -12.04 10.90 22.91
C PRO A 60 -12.98 12.10 22.93
N THR A 61 -14.04 12.04 22.14
CA THR A 61 -15.01 13.13 22.10
C THR A 61 -15.82 13.21 23.40
N ALA A 62 -16.00 14.42 23.91
CA ALA A 62 -16.76 14.65 25.15
C ALA A 62 -18.26 14.38 24.99
N SER A 63 -18.79 14.48 23.77
CA SER A 63 -20.20 14.26 23.42
C SER A 63 -20.39 14.15 21.90
N CYS A 64 -21.55 13.66 21.48
CA CYS A 64 -21.92 13.62 20.06
C CYS A 64 -21.97 15.02 19.44
N ASP A 65 -22.40 16.03 20.19
CA ASP A 65 -22.41 17.42 19.73
C ASP A 65 -20.98 17.94 19.50
N ALA A 66 -20.05 17.65 20.41
CA ALA A 66 -18.65 18.04 20.26
C ALA A 66 -17.97 17.35 19.07
N LEU A 67 -18.32 16.09 18.80
CA LEU A 67 -17.86 15.38 17.61
C LEU A 67 -18.36 16.06 16.33
N LEU A 68 -19.66 16.37 16.27
CA LEU A 68 -20.26 17.01 15.11
C LEU A 68 -19.67 18.41 14.88
N ASP A 69 -19.47 19.17 15.93
CA ASP A 69 -18.85 20.50 15.86
C ASP A 69 -17.42 20.41 15.32
N SER A 70 -16.64 19.40 15.73
CA SER A 70 -15.29 19.15 15.19
C SER A 70 -15.31 18.84 13.69
N TYR A 71 -16.24 17.99 13.22
CA TYR A 71 -16.39 17.72 11.79
C TYR A 71 -16.73 18.98 11.01
N ARG A 72 -17.72 19.76 11.48
CA ARG A 72 -18.18 20.99 10.84
C ARG A 72 -17.09 22.06 10.78
N GLU A 73 -16.35 22.26 11.89
CA GLU A 73 -15.28 23.25 11.96
C GLU A 73 -14.19 22.95 10.92
N ARG A 74 -13.70 21.71 10.87
CA ARG A 74 -12.70 21.27 9.89
C ARG A 74 -13.25 21.33 8.46
N ALA A 75 -14.50 20.92 8.23
CA ALA A 75 -15.14 20.95 6.93
C ALA A 75 -15.36 22.37 6.38
N LEU A 76 -15.64 23.34 7.24
CA LEU A 76 -15.79 24.75 6.85
C LEU A 76 -14.49 25.36 6.30
N GLU A 77 -13.33 24.82 6.68
CA GLU A 77 -12.04 25.21 6.11
C GLU A 77 -11.82 24.66 4.69
N LEU A 78 -12.47 23.52 4.37
CA LEU A 78 -12.32 22.81 3.10
C LEU A 78 -13.39 23.20 2.06
N VAL A 79 -14.45 23.92 2.44
CA VAL A 79 -15.54 24.23 1.53
C VAL A 79 -15.32 25.56 0.79
N GLY A 80 -15.43 25.51 -0.52
CA GLY A 80 -15.29 26.64 -1.41
C GLY A 80 -16.51 26.95 -2.27
N PRO A 81 -16.37 27.88 -3.22
CA PRO A 81 -17.46 28.22 -4.15
C PRO A 81 -17.85 27.06 -5.08
N TRP A 82 -16.95 26.07 -5.26
CA TRP A 82 -17.15 24.92 -6.16
C TRP A 82 -17.43 23.61 -5.40
N GLY A 83 -17.67 23.65 -4.10
CA GLY A 83 -17.80 22.50 -3.22
C GLY A 83 -16.54 22.30 -2.40
N TRP A 84 -16.14 21.05 -2.19
CA TRP A 84 -14.93 20.72 -1.44
C TRP A 84 -13.69 21.19 -2.19
N GLU A 85 -12.86 22.05 -1.57
CA GLU A 85 -11.58 22.53 -2.13
C GLU A 85 -10.46 21.54 -1.79
N GLY A 86 -9.61 21.25 -2.77
CA GLY A 86 -8.42 20.39 -2.58
C GLY A 86 -8.65 18.91 -2.83
N GLN A 87 -9.86 18.46 -3.07
CA GLN A 87 -10.12 17.09 -3.57
C GLN A 87 -10.15 17.10 -5.09
N GLU A 88 -9.21 16.42 -5.73
CA GLU A 88 -9.41 15.96 -7.10
C GLU A 88 -10.45 14.84 -7.07
N TYR A 89 -11.57 15.04 -7.75
CA TYR A 89 -12.52 13.96 -8.00
C TYR A 89 -11.83 12.87 -8.82
N TYR A 90 -11.35 11.85 -8.15
CA TYR A 90 -11.09 10.56 -8.80
C TYR A 90 -12.46 9.97 -9.13
N PHE A 91 -12.77 9.86 -10.41
CA PHE A 91 -13.83 8.97 -10.87
C PHE A 91 -13.42 7.55 -10.47
N ASP A 92 -14.05 7.04 -9.44
CA ASP A 92 -13.88 5.69 -8.95
C ASP A 92 -14.43 4.70 -9.99
N GLY A 93 -13.54 4.28 -10.89
CA GLY A 93 -13.67 2.96 -11.46
C GLY A 93 -13.08 1.99 -10.45
N PRO A 94 -13.49 0.71 -10.41
CA PRO A 94 -12.97 -0.24 -9.46
C PRO A 94 -11.45 -0.29 -9.55
N THR A 95 -10.78 0.31 -8.57
CA THR A 95 -9.32 0.37 -8.49
C THR A 95 -8.84 -0.99 -8.03
N PRO A 96 -8.03 -1.72 -8.83
CA PRO A 96 -7.28 -2.84 -8.28
C PRO A 96 -6.31 -2.27 -7.25
N LEU A 97 -6.24 -2.88 -6.09
CA LEU A 97 -5.30 -2.54 -5.01
C LEU A 97 -3.88 -2.48 -5.60
N ARG A 98 -3.37 -1.28 -5.85
CA ARG A 98 -2.02 -1.06 -6.35
C ARG A 98 -1.02 -1.17 -5.21
N GLY A 99 -0.11 -2.13 -5.32
CA GLY A 99 1.13 -2.14 -4.56
C GLY A 99 2.25 -1.55 -5.41
N ASP A 100 2.93 -0.54 -4.92
CA ASP A 100 4.17 -0.01 -5.48
C ASP A 100 5.33 -0.14 -4.50
N ALA A 101 6.46 -0.24 -4.95
CA ALA A 101 7.71 -0.84 -4.66
C ALA A 101 8.92 0.09 -4.34
N ALA A 102 10.06 -0.20 -3.81
CA ALA A 102 11.49 -0.35 -3.88
C ALA A 102 12.64 0.28 -3.10
N ALA A 103 13.78 0.05 -2.91
CA ALA A 103 15.15 -0.36 -2.54
C ALA A 103 16.28 0.59 -2.08
N ASP A 104 17.32 0.39 -1.39
CA ASP A 104 18.76 0.20 -1.45
C ASP A 104 19.65 0.55 -0.24
N THR A 105 20.81 0.17 -0.07
CA THR A 105 21.97 -0.65 0.29
C THR A 105 22.84 -0.10 1.44
N ALA A 106 23.71 -0.71 2.14
CA ALA A 106 24.93 -1.43 2.30
C ALA A 106 25.64 -1.50 3.68
N SER A 107 26.29 -2.54 3.93
CA SER A 107 27.55 -3.08 4.52
C SER A 107 27.81 -3.12 6.04
N GLY A 108 27.88 -4.22 6.59
CA GLY A 108 28.81 -5.13 7.15
C GLY A 108 28.86 -5.54 8.60
N THR A 109 28.33 -6.69 8.98
CA THR A 109 28.86 -7.73 9.90
C THR A 109 27.94 -8.97 9.84
N THR A 110 28.51 -10.19 9.97
CA THR A 110 27.80 -11.46 9.79
C THR A 110 26.60 -11.64 10.73
N ALA A 111 25.41 -11.23 10.29
CA ALA A 111 24.14 -11.59 10.90
C ALA A 111 23.41 -12.61 10.01
N ARG A 112 22.75 -13.61 10.60
CA ARG A 112 21.90 -14.57 9.89
C ARG A 112 20.47 -14.10 9.99
N ALA A 113 19.77 -14.05 8.85
CA ALA A 113 18.33 -13.85 8.83
C ALA A 113 17.63 -14.99 9.62
N ARG A 114 16.81 -14.64 10.57
CA ARG A 114 15.91 -15.56 11.26
C ARG A 114 14.58 -15.60 10.52
N THR A 115 13.81 -16.63 10.74
CA THR A 115 12.61 -17.05 10.02
C THR A 115 11.71 -15.93 9.51
N SER A 116 11.24 -16.08 8.28
CA SER A 116 10.26 -15.25 7.61
C SER A 116 8.88 -15.38 8.26
N ARG A 117 8.16 -14.27 8.41
CA ARG A 117 6.78 -14.25 8.88
C ARG A 117 5.75 -14.50 7.79
N ALA A 118 6.13 -14.36 6.52
CA ALA A 118 5.20 -14.59 5.42
C ALA A 118 5.14 -16.05 5.05
N GLU A 119 3.98 -16.60 5.14
CA GLU A 119 3.64 -17.97 4.76
C GLU A 119 2.34 -17.94 3.95
N SER A 120 2.07 -19.01 3.20
CA SER A 120 0.73 -19.25 2.70
C SER A 120 -0.16 -19.58 3.89
N SER A 121 -1.30 -18.92 4.03
CA SER A 121 -2.29 -19.30 5.04
C SER A 121 -2.81 -20.71 4.78
N GLU A 122 -3.39 -21.33 5.80
CA GLU A 122 -4.04 -22.65 5.65
C GLU A 122 -5.18 -22.61 4.62
N THR A 123 -5.73 -21.42 4.36
CA THR A 123 -6.79 -21.17 3.37
C THR A 123 -6.26 -20.91 1.95
N GLY A 124 -4.94 -21.06 1.72
CA GLY A 124 -4.30 -20.98 0.41
C GLY A 124 -3.90 -19.58 -0.06
N THR A 125 -4.07 -18.56 0.77
CA THR A 125 -3.69 -17.17 0.46
C THR A 125 -2.26 -16.87 0.94
N ASN A 126 -1.47 -16.16 0.14
CA ASN A 126 -0.18 -15.63 0.56
C ASN A 126 -0.39 -14.35 1.38
N VAL A 127 -0.04 -14.40 2.67
CA VAL A 127 -0.34 -13.35 3.67
C VAL A 127 0.91 -12.57 4.09
N GLN A 128 0.72 -11.34 4.59
CA GLN A 128 1.80 -10.51 5.12
C GLN A 128 2.29 -11.02 6.48
N GLU A 129 1.35 -11.37 7.37
CA GLU A 129 1.63 -11.81 8.74
C GLU A 129 1.14 -13.23 8.96
N SER A 130 2.00 -14.07 9.55
CA SER A 130 1.63 -15.44 9.92
C SER A 130 0.50 -15.43 10.95
N GLY A 131 -0.54 -16.24 10.72
CA GLY A 131 -1.71 -16.33 11.61
C GLY A 131 -2.73 -15.19 11.45
N VAL A 132 -2.50 -14.24 10.52
CA VAL A 132 -3.47 -13.20 10.16
C VAL A 132 -3.92 -13.42 8.72
N ASP A 133 -5.08 -14.04 8.51
CA ASP A 133 -5.57 -14.34 7.16
C ASP A 133 -6.06 -13.07 6.45
N GLU A 134 -5.79 -13.03 5.15
CA GLU A 134 -6.15 -11.94 4.26
C GLU A 134 -7.27 -12.35 3.31
N PRO A 135 -8.18 -11.44 2.94
CA PRO A 135 -9.23 -11.77 1.99
C PRO A 135 -8.65 -12.03 0.59
N ASP A 136 -9.28 -12.96 -0.12
CA ASP A 136 -8.97 -13.26 -1.52
C ASP A 136 -10.25 -13.69 -2.27
N THR A 137 -10.20 -13.68 -3.57
CA THR A 137 -11.26 -14.20 -4.45
C THR A 137 -11.35 -15.72 -4.45
N VAL A 138 -10.34 -16.39 -3.89
CA VAL A 138 -10.28 -17.85 -3.79
C VAL A 138 -9.86 -18.26 -2.38
N LYS A 139 -10.57 -19.23 -1.79
CA LYS A 139 -10.22 -19.86 -0.51
C LYS A 139 -10.36 -21.38 -0.61
N THR A 140 -9.67 -22.11 0.27
CA THR A 140 -9.73 -23.58 0.32
C THR A 140 -9.60 -24.09 1.75
N ASP A 141 -10.26 -25.23 2.03
CA ASP A 141 -10.02 -26.09 3.19
C ASP A 141 -9.16 -27.32 2.82
N SER A 142 -8.55 -27.32 1.63
CA SER A 142 -7.81 -28.41 1.00
C SER A 142 -8.64 -29.58 0.45
N GLN A 143 -9.93 -29.69 0.76
CA GLN A 143 -10.88 -30.63 0.15
C GLN A 143 -11.82 -29.93 -0.80
N HIS A 144 -12.23 -28.71 -0.44
CA HIS A 144 -13.06 -27.84 -1.24
C HIS A 144 -12.29 -26.58 -1.63
N LEU A 145 -12.68 -26.02 -2.74
CA LEU A 145 -12.22 -24.69 -3.19
C LEU A 145 -13.44 -23.82 -3.39
N PHE A 146 -13.37 -22.64 -2.83
CA PHE A 146 -14.38 -21.60 -2.91
C PHE A 146 -13.86 -20.49 -3.82
N ARG A 147 -14.61 -20.15 -4.85
CA ARG A 147 -14.26 -19.12 -5.83
C ARG A 147 -15.36 -18.08 -5.88
N LEU A 148 -15.00 -16.82 -5.62
CA LEU A 148 -15.86 -15.66 -5.82
C LEU A 148 -15.49 -14.95 -7.10
N HIS A 149 -16.44 -14.81 -8.00
CA HIS A 149 -16.31 -14.02 -9.22
C HIS A 149 -17.47 -13.04 -9.34
N GLY A 150 -17.19 -11.74 -9.22
CA GLY A 150 -18.21 -10.71 -9.11
C GLY A 150 -19.16 -10.97 -7.95
N SER A 151 -20.43 -11.28 -8.24
CA SER A 151 -21.45 -11.63 -7.24
C SER A 151 -21.79 -13.12 -7.20
N GLN A 152 -20.96 -13.99 -7.74
CA GLN A 152 -21.20 -15.43 -7.76
C GLN A 152 -20.13 -16.20 -6.99
N LEU A 153 -20.54 -16.89 -5.94
CA LEU A 153 -19.75 -17.91 -5.27
C LEU A 153 -19.96 -19.24 -6.00
N THR A 154 -18.86 -19.92 -6.33
CA THR A 154 -18.87 -21.29 -6.86
C THR A 154 -18.01 -22.16 -5.96
N THR A 155 -18.51 -23.34 -5.60
CA THR A 155 -17.82 -24.31 -4.76
C THR A 155 -17.37 -25.51 -5.59
N TYR A 156 -16.21 -26.06 -5.27
CA TYR A 156 -15.61 -27.21 -5.97
C TYR A 156 -15.12 -28.26 -4.99
N ASP A 157 -15.24 -29.55 -5.35
CA ASP A 157 -14.48 -30.63 -4.76
C ASP A 157 -13.12 -30.71 -5.49
N VAL A 158 -12.02 -30.57 -4.74
CA VAL A 158 -10.63 -30.62 -5.23
C VAL A 158 -9.86 -31.82 -4.69
N SER A 159 -10.52 -32.73 -4.00
CA SER A 159 -9.92 -33.96 -3.45
C SER A 159 -9.65 -35.03 -4.53
N GLY A 160 -10.44 -35.04 -5.60
CA GLY A 160 -10.41 -36.03 -6.68
C GLY A 160 -9.28 -35.88 -7.69
N ALA A 161 -9.41 -36.53 -8.85
CA ALA A 161 -8.44 -36.47 -9.96
C ALA A 161 -8.53 -35.17 -10.78
N ALA A 162 -9.65 -34.48 -10.73
CA ALA A 162 -9.92 -33.17 -11.32
C ALA A 162 -10.85 -32.39 -10.39
N PRO A 163 -10.80 -31.05 -10.39
CA PRO A 163 -11.80 -30.23 -9.71
C PRO A 163 -13.21 -30.51 -10.26
N VAL A 164 -14.18 -30.67 -9.37
CA VAL A 164 -15.59 -30.90 -9.72
C VAL A 164 -16.44 -29.80 -9.11
N GLU A 165 -17.15 -29.05 -9.95
CA GLU A 165 -18.10 -28.04 -9.46
C GLU A 165 -19.24 -28.69 -8.69
N LEU A 166 -19.50 -28.21 -7.48
CA LEU A 166 -20.54 -28.72 -6.59
C LEU A 166 -21.78 -27.84 -6.60
N ALA A 167 -21.62 -26.53 -6.45
CA ALA A 167 -22.72 -25.60 -6.36
C ALA A 167 -22.35 -24.20 -6.83
N ARG A 168 -23.39 -23.40 -7.14
CA ARG A 168 -23.29 -21.96 -7.38
C ARG A 168 -24.30 -21.22 -6.52
N LEU A 169 -23.83 -20.18 -5.84
CA LEU A 169 -24.66 -19.30 -5.02
C LEU A 169 -24.50 -17.86 -5.50
N ARG A 170 -25.62 -17.20 -5.82
CA ARG A 170 -25.59 -15.77 -6.15
C ARG A 170 -25.68 -14.94 -4.88
N LEU A 171 -24.79 -13.98 -4.73
CA LEU A 171 -24.76 -13.04 -3.61
C LEU A 171 -25.52 -11.75 -4.01
N PRO A 172 -26.58 -11.40 -3.29
CA PRO A 172 -27.42 -10.26 -3.65
C PRO A 172 -26.67 -8.94 -3.43
N ASP A 173 -26.89 -7.98 -4.32
CA ASP A 173 -26.38 -6.60 -4.24
C ASP A 173 -24.87 -6.44 -4.06
N LEU A 174 -24.10 -7.50 -4.24
CA LEU A 174 -22.65 -7.46 -4.32
C LEU A 174 -22.22 -7.10 -5.75
N GLN A 175 -21.27 -6.17 -5.88
CA GLN A 175 -20.64 -5.83 -7.16
C GLN A 175 -19.33 -6.59 -7.32
N THR A 176 -18.41 -6.39 -6.37
CA THR A 176 -17.11 -7.07 -6.26
C THR A 176 -16.84 -7.38 -4.80
N GLY A 177 -16.04 -8.39 -4.52
CA GLY A 177 -15.69 -8.74 -3.15
C GLY A 177 -14.60 -9.78 -3.08
N GLU A 178 -14.14 -10.02 -1.87
CA GLU A 178 -13.17 -11.04 -1.48
C GLU A 178 -13.67 -11.78 -0.26
N MET A 179 -13.07 -12.93 0.05
CA MET A 179 -13.54 -13.85 1.08
C MET A 179 -12.47 -14.12 2.12
N LEU A 180 -12.92 -14.29 3.35
CA LEU A 180 -12.20 -14.96 4.43
C LEU A 180 -12.88 -16.30 4.70
N LEU A 181 -12.11 -17.31 5.06
CA LEU A 181 -12.64 -18.63 5.44
C LEU A 181 -12.27 -18.91 6.90
N HIS A 182 -13.28 -19.19 7.72
CA HIS A 182 -13.14 -19.56 9.11
C HIS A 182 -14.01 -20.78 9.39
N ASP A 183 -13.38 -21.90 9.68
CA ASP A 183 -14.07 -23.19 9.79
C ASP A 183 -14.98 -23.46 8.59
N ASP A 184 -16.27 -23.71 8.86
CA ASP A 184 -17.32 -23.95 7.86
C ASP A 184 -18.03 -22.65 7.40
N ARG A 185 -17.41 -21.48 7.59
CA ARG A 185 -18.01 -20.18 7.26
C ARG A 185 -17.15 -19.36 6.33
N LEU A 186 -17.73 -18.91 5.23
CA LEU A 186 -17.14 -17.87 4.41
C LEU A 186 -17.72 -16.52 4.81
N VAL A 187 -16.83 -15.53 4.96
CA VAL A 187 -17.22 -14.12 5.11
C VAL A 187 -16.80 -13.38 3.87
N VAL A 188 -17.77 -12.95 3.08
CA VAL A 188 -17.54 -12.15 1.87
C VAL A 188 -17.64 -10.68 2.25
N ILE A 189 -16.60 -9.92 1.94
CA ILE A 189 -16.54 -8.46 2.14
C ILE A 189 -16.31 -7.83 0.77
N GLY A 190 -17.12 -6.83 0.42
CA GLY A 190 -16.94 -6.17 -0.87
C GLY A 190 -17.85 -4.99 -1.12
N ALA A 191 -17.67 -4.35 -2.26
CA ALA A 191 -18.47 -3.21 -2.67
C ALA A 191 -19.91 -3.63 -3.04
N GLY A 192 -20.89 -2.89 -2.53
CA GLY A 192 -22.29 -3.01 -2.93
C GLY A 192 -22.53 -2.43 -4.32
N ARG A 193 -23.69 -2.78 -4.90
CA ARG A 193 -24.16 -2.19 -6.16
C ARG A 193 -24.80 -0.84 -5.89
N GLY A 194 -24.50 0.13 -6.70
CA GLY A 194 -25.06 1.48 -6.63
C GLY A 194 -23.96 2.53 -6.84
N ASN A 195 -24.32 3.79 -6.68
CA ASN A 195 -23.38 4.91 -6.78
C ASN A 195 -22.84 5.30 -5.39
N ASP A 196 -23.62 5.02 -4.33
CA ASP A 196 -23.22 5.38 -2.97
C ASP A 196 -22.24 4.33 -2.42
N PRO A 197 -21.14 4.75 -1.74
CA PRO A 197 -20.19 3.84 -1.14
C PRO A 197 -20.89 2.91 -0.14
N THR A 198 -20.90 1.63 -0.44
CA THR A 198 -21.52 0.62 0.43
C THR A 198 -20.63 -0.61 0.51
N THR A 199 -20.37 -1.07 1.72
CA THR A 199 -19.71 -2.35 1.98
C THR A 199 -20.76 -3.40 2.30
N LYS A 200 -20.73 -4.52 1.56
CA LYS A 200 -21.50 -5.73 1.89
C LYS A 200 -20.62 -6.67 2.70
N ILE A 201 -21.18 -7.18 3.79
CA ILE A 201 -20.60 -8.24 4.61
C ILE A 201 -21.61 -9.38 4.60
N ILE A 202 -21.23 -10.51 3.97
CA ILE A 202 -22.14 -11.66 3.77
C ILE A 202 -21.50 -12.89 4.39
N THR A 203 -22.14 -13.47 5.40
CA THR A 203 -21.73 -14.72 6.01
C THR A 203 -22.46 -15.89 5.36
N ILE A 204 -21.71 -16.91 4.97
CA ILE A 204 -22.20 -18.07 4.24
C ILE A 204 -21.76 -19.34 4.98
N ASP A 205 -22.71 -20.19 5.31
CA ASP A 205 -22.45 -21.54 5.81
C ASP A 205 -22.04 -22.43 4.62
N VAL A 206 -20.87 -23.05 4.71
CA VAL A 206 -20.31 -23.96 3.71
C VAL A 206 -20.00 -25.35 4.29
N SER A 207 -20.57 -25.69 5.46
CA SER A 207 -20.44 -27.03 6.07
C SER A 207 -20.87 -28.15 5.10
N GLU A 208 -21.80 -27.85 4.21
CA GLU A 208 -22.16 -28.65 3.03
C GLU A 208 -21.76 -27.87 1.78
N ALA A 209 -20.55 -28.08 1.26
CA ALA A 209 -20.03 -27.35 0.10
C ALA A 209 -20.90 -27.51 -1.17
N ALA A 210 -21.70 -28.57 -1.26
CA ALA A 210 -22.68 -28.77 -2.34
C ALA A 210 -23.98 -27.98 -2.14
N ALA A 211 -24.21 -27.34 -0.99
CA ALA A 211 -25.43 -26.61 -0.67
C ALA A 211 -25.12 -25.36 0.19
N PRO A 212 -24.23 -24.44 -0.24
CA PRO A 212 -23.85 -23.27 0.54
C PRO A 212 -25.07 -22.36 0.79
N GLN A 213 -25.18 -21.80 2.00
CA GLN A 213 -26.33 -20.99 2.41
C GLN A 213 -25.89 -19.65 3.00
N ILE A 214 -26.50 -18.55 2.55
CA ILE A 214 -26.33 -17.25 3.20
C ILE A 214 -27.03 -17.29 4.54
N THR A 215 -26.30 -17.08 5.62
CA THR A 215 -26.82 -17.02 6.98
C THR A 215 -27.03 -15.60 7.46
N GLU A 216 -26.24 -14.66 6.95
CA GLU A 216 -26.34 -13.26 7.33
C GLU A 216 -25.91 -12.34 6.17
N THR A 217 -26.50 -11.14 6.10
CA THR A 217 -26.09 -10.07 5.20
C THR A 217 -26.20 -8.74 5.92
N ARG A 218 -25.11 -8.01 6.02
CA ARG A 218 -25.05 -6.64 6.57
C ARG A 218 -24.65 -5.67 5.47
N SER A 219 -25.20 -4.47 5.52
CA SER A 219 -24.86 -3.37 4.60
C SER A 219 -24.34 -2.18 5.40
N VAL A 220 -23.10 -1.78 5.13
CA VAL A 220 -22.46 -0.63 5.76
C VAL A 220 -22.36 0.52 4.77
N THR A 221 -22.84 1.72 5.13
CA THR A 221 -22.79 2.92 4.26
C THR A 221 -21.39 3.55 4.27
N ALA A 222 -20.41 2.81 3.79
CA ALA A 222 -19.00 3.20 3.73
C ALA A 222 -18.27 2.35 2.70
N ALA A 223 -17.17 2.85 2.14
CA ALA A 223 -16.33 2.08 1.22
C ALA A 223 -15.44 1.08 1.99
N PRO A 224 -15.23 -0.16 1.48
CA PRO A 224 -14.30 -1.09 2.10
C PRO A 224 -12.85 -0.64 1.88
N VAL A 225 -12.02 -0.72 2.93
CA VAL A 225 -10.57 -0.49 2.86
C VAL A 225 -9.83 -1.83 2.89
N THR A 226 -10.05 -2.62 3.94
CA THR A 226 -9.43 -3.95 4.08
C THR A 226 -10.17 -4.78 5.11
N ALA A 227 -9.87 -6.09 5.15
CA ALA A 227 -10.34 -6.97 6.22
C ALA A 227 -9.24 -7.94 6.64
N ARG A 228 -9.32 -8.47 7.86
CA ARG A 228 -8.44 -9.52 8.36
C ARG A 228 -9.21 -10.48 9.25
N LEU A 229 -8.79 -11.73 9.20
CA LEU A 229 -9.21 -12.75 10.16
C LEU A 229 -7.99 -13.14 11.01
N HIS A 230 -8.12 -13.01 12.31
CA HIS A 230 -7.13 -13.48 13.26
C HIS A 230 -7.86 -14.15 14.42
N ASP A 231 -7.42 -15.35 14.77
CA ASP A 231 -8.18 -16.26 15.62
C ASP A 231 -9.62 -16.40 15.09
N ASP A 232 -10.62 -16.12 15.88
CA ASP A 232 -12.05 -16.23 15.52
C ASP A 232 -12.67 -14.89 15.10
N VAL A 233 -11.88 -13.83 14.98
CA VAL A 233 -12.38 -12.46 14.79
C VAL A 233 -12.07 -11.93 13.41
N VAL A 234 -13.12 -11.57 12.69
CA VAL A 234 -13.02 -10.79 11.46
C VAL A 234 -13.05 -9.30 11.83
N ARG A 235 -12.05 -8.56 11.34
CA ARG A 235 -12.03 -7.10 11.39
C ARG A 235 -12.13 -6.53 10.00
N VAL A 236 -13.10 -5.63 9.80
CA VAL A 236 -13.31 -4.92 8.54
C VAL A 236 -13.07 -3.43 8.78
N VAL A 237 -12.17 -2.86 8.02
CA VAL A 237 -11.94 -1.41 8.00
C VAL A 237 -12.70 -0.82 6.84
N VAL A 238 -13.54 0.18 7.14
CA VAL A 238 -14.33 0.92 6.14
C VAL A 238 -14.08 2.41 6.29
N ARG A 239 -14.25 3.16 5.20
CA ARG A 239 -14.07 4.61 5.18
C ARG A 239 -15.32 5.34 4.69
N ASN A 240 -15.63 6.45 5.36
CA ASN A 240 -16.50 7.50 4.87
C ASN A 240 -15.64 8.72 4.56
N GLY A 241 -15.63 9.15 3.33
CA GLY A 241 -15.02 10.43 2.93
C GLY A 241 -15.89 11.62 3.30
N LEU A 242 -15.65 12.75 2.66
CA LEU A 242 -16.49 13.93 2.81
C LEU A 242 -17.92 13.67 2.33
N PRO A 243 -18.95 14.18 3.05
CA PRO A 243 -20.34 14.00 2.67
C PRO A 243 -20.65 14.53 1.27
N GLU A 244 -21.48 13.82 0.50
CA GLU A 244 -22.06 14.34 -0.73
C GLU A 244 -23.14 15.36 -0.38
N LEU A 245 -22.89 16.63 -0.70
CA LEU A 245 -23.82 17.73 -0.46
C LEU A 245 -24.22 18.38 -1.79
N ASP A 246 -25.46 18.85 -1.89
CA ASP A 246 -25.96 19.52 -3.10
C ASP A 246 -25.38 20.94 -3.23
N PHE A 247 -24.08 20.99 -3.50
CA PHE A 247 -23.33 22.23 -3.60
C PHE A 247 -23.79 23.08 -4.77
N ARG A 248 -23.90 24.38 -4.51
CA ARG A 248 -24.13 25.35 -5.55
C ARG A 248 -22.80 25.74 -6.22
N HIS A 249 -22.76 25.63 -7.54
CA HIS A 249 -21.62 26.09 -8.36
C HIS A 249 -21.91 27.48 -8.92
N PRO A 250 -20.93 28.41 -8.95
CA PRO A 250 -21.11 29.72 -9.51
C PRO A 250 -21.04 29.69 -11.04
N ASP A 251 -21.89 30.50 -11.71
CA ASP A 251 -21.85 30.65 -13.17
C ASP A 251 -20.68 31.52 -13.62
N ASP A 252 -20.22 32.45 -12.77
CA ASP A 252 -19.10 33.35 -13.00
C ASP A 252 -18.43 33.76 -11.66
N ARG A 253 -17.31 34.49 -11.75
CA ARG A 253 -16.58 34.99 -10.56
C ARG A 253 -17.42 35.86 -9.63
N ARG A 254 -18.46 36.51 -10.10
CA ARG A 254 -19.35 37.34 -9.25
C ARG A 254 -20.27 36.49 -8.40
N GLY A 255 -20.58 35.29 -8.88
CA GLY A 255 -21.36 34.27 -8.14
C GLY A 255 -20.60 33.56 -7.03
N GLU A 256 -19.26 33.54 -7.05
CA GLU A 256 -18.41 32.76 -6.14
C GLU A 256 -18.71 33.02 -4.65
N VAL A 257 -18.83 34.28 -4.23
CA VAL A 257 -19.13 34.64 -2.84
C VAL A 257 -20.52 34.12 -2.41
N GLY A 258 -21.48 34.17 -3.32
CA GLY A 258 -22.83 33.67 -3.07
C GLY A 258 -22.89 32.15 -2.97
N ALA A 259 -22.17 31.47 -3.86
CA ALA A 259 -22.04 30.03 -3.88
C ALA A 259 -21.32 29.54 -2.61
N ARG A 260 -20.17 30.11 -2.26
CA ARG A 260 -19.43 29.75 -1.05
C ARG A 260 -20.30 29.85 0.21
N ARG A 261 -20.99 30.98 0.41
CA ARG A 261 -21.89 31.15 1.56
C ARG A 261 -23.06 30.17 1.57
N HIS A 262 -23.51 29.72 0.41
CA HIS A 262 -24.52 28.68 0.33
C HIS A 262 -23.95 27.33 0.76
N ASN A 263 -22.78 27.00 0.25
CA ASN A 263 -22.09 25.73 0.52
C ASN A 263 -21.68 25.63 1.99
N GLU A 264 -21.15 26.71 2.59
CA GLU A 264 -20.86 26.80 4.03
C GLU A 264 -22.11 26.52 4.91
N ARG A 265 -23.31 26.96 4.48
CA ARG A 265 -24.56 26.67 5.20
C ARG A 265 -24.98 25.21 5.08
N LEU A 266 -24.69 24.54 3.94
CA LEU A 266 -24.93 23.10 3.79
C LEU A 266 -24.03 22.32 4.74
N VAL A 267 -22.76 22.65 4.80
CA VAL A 267 -21.81 22.02 5.73
C VAL A 267 -22.25 22.24 7.20
N ALA A 268 -22.63 23.47 7.56
CA ALA A 268 -23.11 23.76 8.90
C ALA A 268 -24.45 23.07 9.27
N ALA A 269 -25.18 22.56 8.28
CA ALA A 269 -26.43 21.85 8.48
C ALA A 269 -26.26 20.31 8.54
N THR A 270 -25.05 19.79 8.30
CA THR A 270 -24.79 18.33 8.38
C THR A 270 -25.07 17.77 9.76
N THR A 271 -25.34 16.50 9.84
CA THR A 271 -25.58 15.73 11.07
C THR A 271 -24.52 14.65 11.20
N LEU A 272 -24.43 13.96 12.33
CA LEU A 272 -23.50 12.82 12.46
C LEU A 272 -23.78 11.71 11.45
N ALA A 273 -25.03 11.57 10.99
CA ALA A 273 -25.40 10.60 9.98
C ALA A 273 -24.73 10.85 8.61
N ASP A 274 -24.29 12.07 8.35
CA ASP A 274 -23.58 12.41 7.11
C ASP A 274 -22.08 12.04 7.19
N TRP A 275 -21.54 11.84 8.39
CA TRP A 275 -20.11 11.60 8.63
C TRP A 275 -19.80 10.17 9.07
N LEU A 276 -20.71 9.51 9.80
CA LEU A 276 -20.49 8.19 10.36
C LEU A 276 -21.17 7.11 9.52
N PRO A 277 -20.59 5.90 9.43
CA PRO A 277 -21.23 4.80 8.73
C PRO A 277 -22.46 4.30 9.47
N HIS A 278 -23.40 3.73 8.70
CA HIS A 278 -24.58 3.04 9.21
C HIS A 278 -24.50 1.56 8.82
N ILE A 279 -24.94 0.68 9.71
CA ILE A 279 -25.17 -0.74 9.45
C ILE A 279 -26.68 -0.94 9.44
N ASP A 280 -27.23 -1.38 8.29
CA ASP A 280 -28.66 -1.67 8.09
C ASP A 280 -29.59 -0.52 8.52
N GLY A 281 -29.08 0.73 8.42
CA GLY A 281 -29.82 1.96 8.74
C GLY A 281 -29.63 2.50 10.15
N GLU A 282 -28.93 1.77 11.02
CA GLU A 282 -28.55 2.25 12.36
C GLU A 282 -27.08 2.72 12.38
N SER A 283 -26.70 3.60 13.31
CA SER A 283 -25.31 4.04 13.44
C SER A 283 -24.38 2.83 13.70
N ALA A 284 -23.36 2.66 12.86
CA ALA A 284 -22.40 1.56 12.99
C ALA A 284 -21.47 1.72 14.21
N VAL A 285 -21.27 2.96 14.67
CA VAL A 285 -20.35 3.29 15.76
C VAL A 285 -21.00 4.31 16.70
N ASP A 286 -20.82 4.13 18.00
CA ASP A 286 -21.20 5.13 19.00
C ASP A 286 -20.28 6.36 18.88
N CYS A 287 -20.83 7.57 19.00
CA CYS A 287 -20.02 8.80 18.95
C CYS A 287 -18.94 8.86 20.04
N ALA A 288 -19.14 8.19 21.19
CA ALA A 288 -18.13 8.07 22.24
C ALA A 288 -16.96 7.13 21.85
N ALA A 289 -17.15 6.28 20.84
CA ALA A 289 -16.12 5.40 20.29
C ALA A 289 -15.43 6.00 19.04
N VAL A 290 -15.68 7.28 18.74
CA VAL A 290 -15.00 8.03 17.67
C VAL A 290 -13.93 8.91 18.31
N ALA A 291 -12.68 8.70 17.91
CA ALA A 291 -11.56 9.54 18.33
C ALA A 291 -11.27 10.60 17.27
N VAL A 292 -10.96 11.82 17.70
CA VAL A 292 -10.62 12.94 16.82
C VAL A 292 -9.12 13.21 16.90
N PRO A 293 -8.39 13.28 15.75
CA PRO A 293 -7.01 13.74 15.74
C PRO A 293 -6.87 15.16 16.29
N GLU A 294 -5.86 15.39 17.13
CA GLU A 294 -5.56 16.74 17.64
C GLU A 294 -5.00 17.67 16.56
N ASP A 295 -4.39 17.09 15.51
CA ASP A 295 -3.89 17.86 14.39
C ASP A 295 -5.03 18.20 13.42
N PRO A 296 -5.37 19.50 13.24
CA PRO A 296 -6.44 19.92 12.35
C PRO A 296 -6.09 19.73 10.85
N ASP A 297 -4.80 19.62 10.51
CA ASP A 297 -4.35 19.44 9.13
C ASP A 297 -4.48 17.98 8.62
N THR A 298 -5.00 17.07 9.46
CA THR A 298 -5.29 15.68 9.07
C THR A 298 -6.43 15.62 8.05
N GLU A 299 -6.35 14.71 7.09
CA GLU A 299 -7.45 14.50 6.13
C GLU A 299 -8.79 14.27 6.84
N LEU A 300 -9.86 14.84 6.30
CA LEU A 300 -11.19 14.81 6.91
C LEU A 300 -12.04 13.70 6.31
N GLY A 301 -12.47 12.80 7.16
CA GLY A 301 -13.34 11.67 6.86
C GLY A 301 -13.55 10.86 8.12
N THR A 302 -14.02 9.63 8.00
CA THR A 302 -14.17 8.70 9.12
C THR A 302 -13.68 7.33 8.72
N LEU A 303 -12.67 6.82 9.40
CA LEU A 303 -12.22 5.45 9.26
C LEU A 303 -12.77 4.62 10.42
N THR A 304 -13.56 3.60 10.11
CA THR A 304 -14.22 2.75 11.10
C THR A 304 -13.71 1.33 11.01
N THR A 305 -13.32 0.75 12.14
CA THR A 305 -12.99 -0.67 12.28
C THR A 305 -14.15 -1.39 12.95
N LEU A 306 -14.72 -2.34 12.22
CA LEU A 306 -15.77 -3.25 12.68
C LEU A 306 -15.14 -4.59 13.04
N ALA A 307 -15.46 -5.16 14.20
CA ALA A 307 -15.01 -6.47 14.65
C ALA A 307 -16.19 -7.37 15.01
N PHE A 308 -16.18 -8.61 14.51
CA PHE A 308 -17.21 -9.61 14.80
C PHE A 308 -16.68 -11.03 14.64
N THR A 309 -17.33 -12.00 15.29
CA THR A 309 -17.09 -13.43 15.05
C THR A 309 -18.11 -13.93 14.01
N PRO A 310 -17.69 -14.66 12.95
CA PRO A 310 -18.62 -15.15 11.93
C PRO A 310 -19.73 -16.02 12.53
N GLY A 311 -20.99 -15.62 12.34
CA GLY A 311 -22.17 -16.31 12.86
C GLY A 311 -22.60 -15.89 14.28
N ASP A 312 -21.97 -14.87 14.86
CA ASP A 312 -22.46 -14.16 16.05
C ASP A 312 -23.11 -12.82 15.63
N ASP A 313 -24.25 -12.50 16.22
CA ASP A 313 -24.95 -11.25 15.95
C ASP A 313 -24.23 -10.03 16.56
N GLN A 314 -23.29 -10.25 17.48
CA GLN A 314 -22.58 -9.16 18.15
C GLN A 314 -21.44 -8.62 17.29
N HIS A 315 -21.30 -7.31 17.31
CA HIS A 315 -20.15 -6.64 16.74
C HIS A 315 -19.66 -5.51 17.66
N ARG A 316 -18.42 -5.09 17.48
CA ARG A 316 -17.82 -3.90 18.08
C ARG A 316 -17.36 -2.97 16.97
N ALA A 317 -17.41 -1.68 17.24
CA ALA A 317 -16.91 -0.69 16.31
C ALA A 317 -16.17 0.44 17.04
N VAL A 318 -15.06 0.87 16.45
CA VAL A 318 -14.34 2.08 16.83
C VAL A 318 -14.03 2.88 15.57
N ALA A 319 -13.92 4.20 15.70
CA ALA A 319 -13.60 5.03 14.56
C ALA A 319 -12.59 6.14 14.89
N VAL A 320 -11.92 6.63 13.85
CA VAL A 320 -11.08 7.82 13.90
C VAL A 320 -11.61 8.82 12.88
N ALA A 321 -11.73 10.08 13.27
CA ALA A 321 -12.17 11.17 12.39
C ALA A 321 -11.05 11.62 11.43
N THR A 322 -10.60 10.67 10.60
CA THR A 322 -9.60 10.86 9.54
C THR A 322 -9.89 9.93 8.38
N GLU A 323 -9.22 10.12 7.26
CA GLU A 323 -9.30 9.24 6.09
C GLU A 323 -7.92 8.67 5.76
N THR A 324 -7.86 7.36 5.50
CA THR A 324 -6.69 6.68 4.95
C THR A 324 -7.06 5.32 4.36
N GLU A 325 -6.21 4.82 3.45
CA GLU A 325 -6.31 3.46 2.91
C GLU A 325 -5.19 2.55 3.44
N ILE A 326 -4.26 3.09 4.25
CA ILE A 326 -3.12 2.32 4.75
C ILE A 326 -3.44 1.77 6.14
N ALA A 327 -3.75 0.49 6.19
CA ALA A 327 -4.01 -0.24 7.43
C ALA A 327 -3.17 -1.51 7.47
N TYR A 328 -2.30 -1.64 8.48
CA TYR A 328 -1.47 -2.80 8.74
C TYR A 328 -1.96 -3.52 10.00
N PHE A 329 -2.10 -4.84 9.90
CA PHE A 329 -2.49 -5.72 11.00
C PHE A 329 -1.37 -6.70 11.34
N SER A 330 -1.03 -6.78 12.61
CA SER A 330 -0.35 -7.93 13.21
C SER A 330 -1.33 -8.73 14.06
N GLY A 331 -0.90 -9.81 14.71
CA GLY A 331 -1.77 -10.64 15.53
C GLY A 331 -2.48 -9.89 16.67
N ASN A 332 -1.87 -8.84 17.21
CA ASN A 332 -2.45 -8.09 18.33
C ASN A 332 -2.44 -6.57 18.15
N ARG A 333 -2.15 -6.08 16.94
CA ARG A 333 -2.10 -4.63 16.64
C ARG A 333 -2.76 -4.31 15.30
N LEU A 334 -3.41 -3.16 15.27
CA LEU A 334 -3.78 -2.44 14.05
C LEU A 334 -3.03 -1.11 14.04
N HIS A 335 -2.32 -0.84 12.97
CA HIS A 335 -1.70 0.45 12.73
C HIS A 335 -2.32 1.10 11.48
N LEU A 336 -2.73 2.35 11.63
CA LEU A 336 -3.25 3.18 10.55
C LEU A 336 -2.22 4.26 10.23
N ALA A 337 -1.99 4.52 8.95
CA ALA A 337 -1.07 5.55 8.50
C ALA A 337 -1.76 6.47 7.48
N THR A 338 -1.75 7.78 7.71
CA THR A 338 -2.20 8.74 6.70
C THR A 338 -1.06 8.97 5.71
N ALA A 339 -1.30 8.75 4.43
CA ALA A 339 -0.29 9.06 3.42
C ALA A 339 -0.32 10.56 3.08
N PRO A 340 0.85 11.19 2.88
CA PRO A 340 0.86 12.50 2.24
C PRO A 340 0.33 12.33 0.82
N SER A 341 -0.71 13.09 0.45
CA SER A 341 -1.30 13.02 -0.88
C SER A 341 -0.29 13.46 -1.94
N TRP A 342 0.22 12.51 -2.73
CA TRP A 342 1.07 12.78 -3.87
C TRP A 342 0.22 12.97 -5.11
N SER A 343 -0.02 14.23 -5.49
CA SER A 343 -0.51 14.53 -6.83
C SER A 343 0.66 14.50 -7.83
N TRP A 344 0.84 13.41 -8.56
CA TRP A 344 1.67 13.32 -9.75
C TRP A 344 0.89 13.86 -10.96
N GLY A 345 0.61 15.19 -10.96
CA GLY A 345 0.15 15.90 -12.14
C GLY A 345 1.20 16.92 -12.57
N PRO A 346 1.36 17.24 -13.87
CA PRO A 346 2.16 18.38 -14.27
C PRO A 346 1.58 19.62 -13.59
N PRO A 347 2.41 20.55 -13.07
CA PRO A 347 1.92 21.72 -12.37
C PRO A 347 0.94 22.47 -13.26
N ALA A 348 -0.32 22.55 -12.86
CA ALA A 348 -1.32 23.34 -13.54
C ALA A 348 -0.83 24.80 -13.56
N ARG A 349 -0.61 25.33 -14.76
CA ARG A 349 -0.24 26.74 -14.97
C ARG A 349 -1.45 27.65 -14.67
N THR A 350 -1.86 27.73 -13.43
CA THR A 350 -2.77 28.76 -12.96
C THR A 350 -2.30 29.30 -11.62
N THR A 351 -1.88 30.50 -11.65
CA THR A 351 -1.46 31.35 -10.55
C THR A 351 -2.64 31.67 -9.64
N SER A 352 -3.07 30.77 -8.80
CA SER A 352 -3.91 31.07 -7.63
C SER A 352 -4.45 29.83 -6.90
N SER A 353 -3.63 28.84 -6.63
CA SER A 353 -3.99 27.89 -5.60
C SER A 353 -2.75 27.58 -4.78
N LEU A 354 -2.65 28.22 -3.65
CA LEU A 354 -1.99 27.63 -2.50
C LEU A 354 -2.87 26.42 -2.12
N ILE A 355 -2.77 25.34 -2.88
CA ILE A 355 -3.32 24.05 -2.49
C ILE A 355 -2.51 23.67 -1.26
N ARG A 356 -3.09 23.77 -0.10
CA ARG A 356 -2.61 23.10 1.10
C ARG A 356 -2.69 21.61 0.79
N SER A 357 -1.56 21.01 0.42
CA SER A 357 -1.44 19.56 0.50
C SER A 357 -1.53 19.22 1.98
N PRO A 358 -2.48 18.41 2.42
CA PRO A 358 -2.46 17.89 3.77
C PRO A 358 -1.14 17.15 3.98
N GLY A 359 -0.48 17.39 5.08
CA GLY A 359 0.79 16.76 5.43
C GLY A 359 2.01 17.37 4.74
N ASN A 360 2.72 18.24 5.42
CA ASN A 360 4.01 18.85 5.03
C ASN A 360 5.15 17.84 4.80
N GLY A 361 4.86 16.66 4.19
CA GLY A 361 5.77 15.55 4.01
C GLY A 361 5.89 14.65 5.25
N HIS A 362 4.88 14.65 6.10
CA HIS A 362 4.76 13.86 7.30
C HIS A 362 3.64 12.84 7.18
N THR A 363 3.78 11.70 7.85
CA THR A 363 2.74 10.67 7.99
C THR A 363 2.28 10.60 9.43
N GLN A 364 0.97 10.70 9.66
CA GLN A 364 0.34 10.45 10.96
C GLN A 364 0.15 8.95 11.14
N LEU A 365 0.39 8.46 12.35
CA LEU A 365 0.29 7.06 12.74
C LEU A 365 -0.63 6.91 13.93
N TYR A 366 -1.51 5.91 13.89
CA TYR A 366 -2.41 5.55 14.97
C TYR A 366 -2.30 4.04 15.24
N SER A 367 -2.06 3.68 16.51
CA SER A 367 -1.90 2.29 16.95
C SER A 367 -3.05 1.88 17.85
N PHE A 368 -3.57 0.68 17.59
CA PHE A 368 -4.65 0.06 18.35
C PHE A 368 -4.22 -1.33 18.82
N GLU A 369 -4.57 -1.67 20.04
CA GLU A 369 -4.51 -3.02 20.58
C GLU A 369 -5.74 -3.81 20.16
N LEU A 370 -5.53 -5.06 19.79
CA LEU A 370 -6.57 -6.00 19.40
C LEU A 370 -6.66 -7.12 20.44
N ASP A 371 -7.80 -7.22 21.13
CA ASP A 371 -8.07 -8.26 22.13
C ASP A 371 -9.51 -8.77 21.97
N GLY A 372 -9.68 -10.02 21.51
CA GLY A 372 -11.00 -10.54 21.14
C GLY A 372 -11.69 -9.60 20.15
N LEU A 373 -12.94 -9.17 20.44
CA LEU A 373 -13.68 -8.20 19.62
C LEU A 373 -13.23 -6.74 19.85
N ASP A 374 -12.51 -6.47 20.92
CA ASP A 374 -12.14 -5.09 21.26
C ASP A 374 -11.00 -4.59 20.36
N THR A 375 -11.10 -3.32 19.98
CA THR A 375 -10.08 -2.56 19.27
C THR A 375 -9.88 -1.27 20.06
N THR A 376 -8.77 -1.19 20.79
CA THR A 376 -8.52 -0.11 21.75
C THR A 376 -7.39 0.79 21.26
N PHE A 377 -7.65 2.08 21.13
CA PHE A 377 -6.59 3.05 20.84
C PHE A 377 -5.54 3.04 21.96
N ILE A 378 -4.26 2.96 21.58
CA ILE A 378 -3.14 2.91 22.53
C ILE A 378 -2.12 4.02 22.31
N ALA A 379 -1.85 4.42 21.07
CA ALA A 379 -0.85 5.45 20.80
C ALA A 379 -1.06 6.13 19.44
N ALA A 380 -0.67 7.38 19.35
CA ALA A 380 -0.53 8.09 18.07
C ALA A 380 0.82 8.79 17.97
N GLY A 381 1.24 9.10 16.76
CA GLY A 381 2.48 9.82 16.49
C GLY A 381 2.59 10.29 15.06
N GLU A 382 3.65 11.03 14.79
CA GLU A 382 3.96 11.54 13.46
C GLU A 382 5.39 11.17 13.09
N VAL A 383 5.61 10.79 11.84
CA VAL A 383 6.94 10.57 11.29
C VAL A 383 7.16 11.43 10.05
N LYS A 384 8.38 11.95 9.87
CA LYS A 384 8.76 12.62 8.62
C LYS A 384 9.06 11.58 7.57
N GLY A 385 8.40 11.68 6.42
CA GLY A 385 8.50 10.75 5.33
C GLY A 385 7.14 10.19 4.94
N ALA A 386 7.09 9.48 3.84
CA ALA A 386 5.88 8.86 3.32
C ALA A 386 5.90 7.36 3.59
N ILE A 387 4.85 6.83 4.18
CA ILE A 387 4.54 5.41 4.18
C ILE A 387 3.81 5.11 2.87
N ALA A 388 4.38 4.25 2.03
CA ALA A 388 3.82 3.99 0.70
C ALA A 388 2.57 3.09 0.78
N ASP A 389 2.62 2.07 1.63
CA ASP A 389 1.59 1.06 1.78
C ASP A 389 1.74 0.29 3.10
N ARG A 390 0.89 -0.70 3.33
CA ARG A 390 0.93 -1.56 4.52
C ARG A 390 2.23 -2.40 4.64
N TRP A 391 2.88 -2.73 3.52
CA TRP A 391 4.13 -3.49 3.51
C TRP A 391 5.32 -2.69 4.03
N SER A 392 5.18 -1.36 4.04
CA SER A 392 6.15 -0.44 4.63
C SER A 392 6.10 -0.42 6.17
N MET A 393 5.16 -1.15 6.77
CA MET A 393 4.97 -1.27 8.22
C MET A 393 5.12 -2.71 8.69
N ASP A 394 5.58 -2.86 9.93
CA ASP A 394 5.70 -4.12 10.64
C ASP A 394 5.69 -3.88 12.16
N SER A 395 5.22 -4.86 12.92
CA SER A 395 5.20 -4.81 14.38
C SER A 395 5.82 -6.07 14.97
N ALA A 396 6.87 -5.89 15.75
CA ALA A 396 7.59 -6.97 16.40
C ALA A 396 7.94 -6.61 17.85
N ASP A 397 7.64 -7.50 18.78
CA ASP A 397 7.96 -7.36 20.21
C ASP A 397 7.52 -6.01 20.81
N GLY A 398 6.36 -5.49 20.35
CA GLY A 398 5.81 -4.21 20.80
C GLY A 398 6.47 -2.98 20.17
N VAL A 399 7.33 -3.17 19.16
CA VAL A 399 7.98 -2.09 18.40
C VAL A 399 7.34 -1.98 17.03
N LEU A 400 6.81 -0.82 16.68
CA LEU A 400 6.39 -0.52 15.31
C LEU A 400 7.63 -0.15 14.48
N ARG A 401 7.82 -0.80 13.35
CA ARG A 401 8.90 -0.59 12.40
C ARG A 401 8.33 -0.04 11.10
N VAL A 402 8.87 1.04 10.60
CA VAL A 402 8.37 1.71 9.40
C VAL A 402 9.49 2.04 8.41
N ALA A 403 9.25 1.76 7.15
CA ALA A 403 10.08 2.21 6.05
C ALA A 403 9.45 3.46 5.43
N LEU A 404 10.22 4.53 5.40
CA LEU A 404 9.77 5.87 5.03
C LEU A 404 10.39 6.30 3.71
N GLY A 405 9.55 6.57 2.73
CA GLY A 405 9.94 7.20 1.48
C GLY A 405 10.27 8.68 1.67
N ARG A 406 11.07 9.21 0.75
CA ARG A 406 11.46 10.61 0.72
C ARG A 406 10.27 11.56 0.55
N THR A 407 10.36 12.72 1.20
CA THR A 407 9.41 13.83 1.07
C THR A 407 10.15 15.17 1.07
N LEU A 408 9.45 16.28 0.89
CA LEU A 408 10.04 17.61 1.05
C LEU A 408 10.56 17.86 2.48
N ALA A 409 10.01 17.16 3.48
CA ALA A 409 10.44 17.30 4.89
C ALA A 409 11.67 16.46 5.23
N THR A 410 11.93 15.37 4.50
CA THR A 410 13.08 14.47 4.75
C THR A 410 14.24 14.72 3.83
N GLY A 411 14.05 15.37 2.69
CA GLY A 411 15.05 15.47 1.64
C GLY A 411 15.01 14.30 0.66
N ASN A 412 16.13 13.97 0.03
CA ASN A 412 16.21 13.06 -1.10
C ASN A 412 16.59 11.60 -0.75
N PHE A 413 16.31 11.14 0.45
CA PHE A 413 16.65 9.79 0.91
C PHE A 413 15.47 9.11 1.61
N ASN A 414 15.57 7.81 1.74
CA ASN A 414 14.62 6.97 2.48
C ASN A 414 15.21 6.58 3.84
N SER A 415 14.34 6.14 4.76
CA SER A 415 14.72 5.78 6.12
C SER A 415 13.99 4.53 6.60
N VAL A 416 14.58 3.83 7.57
CA VAL A 416 13.86 2.87 8.41
C VAL A 416 13.88 3.37 9.84
N VAL A 417 12.71 3.42 10.46
CA VAL A 417 12.47 3.96 11.80
C VAL A 417 11.80 2.92 12.67
N THR A 418 12.17 2.88 13.93
CA THR A 418 11.51 2.07 14.96
C THR A 418 10.84 2.99 15.97
N LEU A 419 9.63 2.63 16.40
CA LEU A 419 8.79 3.42 17.28
C LEU A 419 8.31 2.57 18.45
N ASP A 420 8.38 3.11 19.67
CA ASP A 420 7.80 2.51 20.87
C ASP A 420 6.46 3.18 21.23
N GLU A 421 5.57 2.40 21.79
CA GLU A 421 4.32 2.88 22.40
C GLU A 421 4.61 3.34 23.85
N GLN A 422 4.57 4.65 24.11
CA GLN A 422 4.87 5.24 25.41
C GLN A 422 3.84 6.31 25.78
N ASP A 423 3.10 6.10 26.86
CA ASP A 423 2.14 7.07 27.43
C ASP A 423 1.17 7.65 26.38
N GLY A 424 0.60 6.79 25.53
CA GLY A 424 -0.34 7.18 24.47
C GLY A 424 0.32 7.79 23.22
N ARG A 425 1.65 7.71 23.11
CA ARG A 425 2.42 8.25 21.98
C ARG A 425 3.28 7.19 21.33
N LEU A 426 3.42 7.29 20.01
CA LEU A 426 4.46 6.61 19.25
C LEU A 426 5.72 7.47 19.29
N VAL A 427 6.75 6.99 19.98
CA VAL A 427 8.01 7.70 20.19
C VAL A 427 9.10 7.01 19.38
N GLU A 428 9.83 7.78 18.57
CA GLU A 428 10.98 7.26 17.83
C GLU A 428 12.03 6.69 18.80
N ARG A 429 12.36 5.42 18.60
CA ARG A 429 13.36 4.68 19.37
C ARG A 429 14.70 4.62 18.68
N GLY A 430 14.71 4.47 17.38
CA GLY A 430 15.90 4.43 16.56
C GLY A 430 15.62 4.66 15.09
N ARG A 431 16.67 4.94 14.31
CA ARG A 431 16.56 5.28 12.89
C ARG A 431 17.82 4.93 12.13
N VAL A 432 17.66 4.52 10.88
CA VAL A 432 18.70 4.53 9.86
C VAL A 432 18.25 5.36 8.67
N ASP A 433 19.04 6.33 8.29
CA ASP A 433 18.77 7.30 7.23
C ASP A 433 19.70 7.09 6.02
N LYS A 434 19.48 7.92 4.98
CA LYS A 434 20.30 8.00 3.76
C LYS A 434 20.29 6.72 2.93
N LEU A 435 19.19 5.99 3.00
CA LEU A 435 18.95 4.86 2.13
C LEU A 435 18.46 5.38 0.76
N GLY A 436 19.01 4.86 -0.35
CA GLY A 436 18.59 5.17 -1.71
C GLY A 436 18.45 6.66 -2.03
N ILE A 437 19.60 7.35 -2.18
CA ILE A 437 19.62 8.78 -2.51
C ILE A 437 18.96 9.02 -3.88
N ASP A 438 17.95 9.89 -3.92
CA ASP A 438 17.10 10.19 -5.09
C ASP A 438 16.31 9.00 -5.63
N GLU A 439 16.15 7.96 -4.83
CA GLU A 439 15.47 6.71 -5.20
C GLU A 439 14.15 6.57 -4.43
N GLU A 440 13.26 5.71 -4.95
CA GLU A 440 11.98 5.41 -4.33
C GLU A 440 12.01 4.03 -3.70
N ILE A 441 11.36 3.79 -2.57
CA ILE A 441 11.12 2.49 -1.97
C ILE A 441 10.28 1.63 -2.91
N LYS A 442 10.72 0.41 -3.42
CA LYS A 442 10.06 -0.55 -4.32
C LYS A 442 9.63 -1.87 -3.68
N SER A 443 10.13 -2.29 -2.55
CA SER A 443 9.55 -3.27 -1.63
C SER A 443 10.27 -3.28 -0.28
N VAL A 444 9.56 -3.74 0.72
CA VAL A 444 10.12 -3.98 2.04
C VAL A 444 9.76 -5.40 2.47
N ARG A 445 10.70 -6.11 3.06
CA ARG A 445 10.43 -7.38 3.70
C ARG A 445 10.99 -7.40 5.11
N TRP A 446 10.11 -7.63 6.05
CA TRP A 446 10.42 -7.66 7.47
C TRP A 446 10.64 -9.10 7.94
N PHE A 447 11.55 -9.25 8.90
CA PHE A 447 11.85 -10.48 9.64
C PHE A 447 11.93 -10.12 11.12
N ASP A 448 12.17 -11.10 11.99
CA ASP A 448 12.22 -10.81 13.44
C ASP A 448 13.23 -9.72 13.81
N ASP A 449 14.49 -9.85 13.34
CA ASP A 449 15.59 -8.93 13.65
C ASP A 449 16.15 -8.20 12.41
N LEU A 450 15.41 -8.21 11.28
CA LEU A 450 15.95 -7.74 10.00
C LEU A 450 14.89 -7.09 9.13
N ALA A 451 15.25 -6.04 8.43
CA ALA A 451 14.52 -5.58 7.25
C ALA A 451 15.38 -5.72 5.99
N LEU A 452 14.73 -6.15 4.91
CA LEU A 452 15.27 -6.05 3.57
C LEU A 452 14.45 -5.00 2.81
N VAL A 453 15.14 -3.95 2.37
CA VAL A 453 14.52 -2.83 1.68
C VAL A 453 15.10 -2.75 0.28
N VAL A 454 14.28 -2.67 -0.73
CA VAL A 454 14.63 -2.51 -2.15
C VAL A 454 14.27 -1.07 -2.61
N THR A 455 15.18 -0.04 -3.20
CA THR A 455 14.85 1.23 -3.88
C THR A 455 15.21 1.18 -5.37
N PHE A 456 14.72 2.06 -6.17
CA PHE A 456 15.05 2.12 -7.58
C PHE A 456 14.97 3.54 -8.16
N ARG A 457 15.91 3.82 -9.02
CA ARG A 457 15.87 4.91 -9.98
C ARG A 457 16.50 4.50 -11.31
N GLU A 458 17.74 4.06 -11.31
CA GLU A 458 18.51 3.63 -12.48
C GLU A 458 19.22 2.30 -12.26
N MET A 459 19.70 2.06 -11.06
CA MET A 459 20.29 0.78 -10.61
C MET A 459 19.67 0.40 -9.28
N ASP A 460 19.52 -0.89 -9.07
CA ASP A 460 18.85 -1.46 -7.92
C ASP A 460 19.85 -1.96 -6.89
N PRO A 461 19.87 -1.39 -5.71
CA PRO A 461 20.46 -2.03 -4.58
C PRO A 461 19.45 -2.60 -3.57
N LEU A 462 19.77 -3.74 -2.96
CA LEU A 462 19.04 -4.42 -1.88
C LEU A 462 19.74 -4.15 -0.55
N TYR A 463 19.11 -3.50 0.41
CA TYR A 463 19.59 -3.23 1.75
C TYR A 463 19.25 -4.30 2.74
N ALA A 464 20.19 -4.71 3.58
CA ALA A 464 19.93 -5.46 4.80
C ALA A 464 20.12 -4.55 6.02
N ILE A 465 19.07 -4.41 6.83
CA ILE A 465 19.05 -3.53 7.99
C ILE A 465 18.85 -4.38 9.24
N ASP A 466 19.83 -4.37 10.13
CA ASP A 466 19.76 -5.01 11.44
C ASP A 466 18.81 -4.24 12.37
N LEU A 467 17.82 -4.93 12.87
CA LEU A 467 16.81 -4.43 13.80
C LEU A 467 16.86 -5.14 15.16
N SER A 468 17.91 -5.97 15.39
CA SER A 468 18.11 -6.70 16.65
C SER A 468 18.23 -5.78 17.86
N GLN A 469 18.64 -4.53 17.62
CA GLN A 469 18.67 -3.45 18.59
C GLN A 469 17.79 -2.31 18.08
N PRO A 470 16.48 -2.29 18.41
CA PRO A 470 15.58 -1.27 17.89
C PRO A 470 15.97 0.17 18.18
N SER A 471 16.75 0.42 19.24
CA SER A 471 17.30 1.75 19.55
C SER A 471 18.49 2.15 18.68
N GLU A 472 19.05 1.23 17.89
CA GLU A 472 20.22 1.46 17.05
C GLU A 472 20.15 0.60 15.78
N PRO A 473 19.13 0.81 14.90
CA PRO A 473 19.05 0.12 13.63
C PRO A 473 20.32 0.36 12.81
N LYS A 474 20.84 -0.68 12.17
CA LYS A 474 22.11 -0.62 11.44
C LYS A 474 21.99 -1.20 10.05
N LEU A 475 22.57 -0.49 9.13
CA LEU A 475 22.78 -0.98 7.78
C LEU A 475 23.89 -2.05 7.79
N LEU A 476 23.57 -3.29 7.40
CA LEU A 476 24.49 -4.42 7.37
C LEU A 476 25.16 -4.61 6.02
N GLY A 477 24.40 -4.56 4.97
CA GLY A 477 24.89 -4.91 3.64
C GLY A 477 24.14 -4.25 2.49
N GLU A 478 24.84 -4.11 1.36
CA GLU A 478 24.42 -3.46 0.11
C GLU A 478 24.64 -4.37 -1.09
N LEU A 479 23.63 -4.59 -1.94
CA LEU A 479 23.78 -5.28 -3.22
C LEU A 479 23.22 -4.42 -4.36
N LYS A 480 24.06 -3.85 -5.22
CA LYS A 480 23.65 -3.11 -6.42
C LYS A 480 23.60 -4.00 -7.64
N ILE A 481 22.45 -4.06 -8.29
CA ILE A 481 22.20 -4.91 -9.47
C ILE A 481 21.29 -4.21 -10.47
N PRO A 482 21.37 -4.50 -11.79
CA PRO A 482 20.38 -4.01 -12.75
C PRO A 482 19.01 -4.68 -12.55
N GLY A 483 17.93 -3.90 -12.70
CA GLY A 483 16.56 -4.32 -12.48
C GLY A 483 16.21 -4.39 -11.00
N PHE A 484 14.94 -4.48 -10.64
CA PHE A 484 14.49 -4.43 -9.25
C PHE A 484 13.41 -5.48 -8.93
N SER A 485 13.35 -5.84 -7.63
CA SER A 485 12.33 -6.75 -7.11
C SER A 485 11.21 -5.95 -6.47
N GLN A 486 10.00 -6.14 -6.93
CA GLN A 486 8.78 -5.55 -6.38
C GLN A 486 8.13 -6.45 -5.34
N TYR A 487 8.44 -7.70 -5.32
CA TYR A 487 8.04 -8.66 -4.33
C TYR A 487 9.24 -9.52 -3.93
N LEU A 488 9.43 -9.70 -2.64
CA LEU A 488 10.47 -10.54 -2.06
C LEU A 488 9.84 -11.67 -1.27
N HIS A 489 10.26 -12.92 -1.53
CA HIS A 489 9.79 -14.07 -0.79
C HIS A 489 10.96 -14.91 -0.26
N PRO A 490 11.01 -15.21 1.04
CA PRO A 490 12.06 -16.03 1.62
C PRO A 490 11.87 -17.51 1.26
N LEU A 491 12.97 -18.16 0.93
CA LEU A 491 13.03 -19.60 0.63
C LEU A 491 13.78 -20.35 1.74
N GLY A 492 13.54 -19.96 2.98
CA GLY A 492 14.29 -20.39 4.16
C GLY A 492 15.37 -19.36 4.57
N PRO A 493 16.22 -19.69 5.56
CA PRO A 493 17.07 -18.69 6.24
C PRO A 493 18.26 -18.17 5.40
N GLU A 494 18.57 -18.78 4.26
CA GLU A 494 19.76 -18.45 3.49
C GLU A 494 19.44 -17.88 2.10
N ARG A 495 18.17 -17.94 1.67
CA ARG A 495 17.78 -17.61 0.31
C ARG A 495 16.49 -16.84 0.24
N MET A 496 16.42 -16.04 -0.79
CA MET A 496 15.24 -15.25 -1.13
C MET A 496 15.05 -15.25 -2.64
N ILE A 497 13.82 -15.24 -3.09
CA ILE A 497 13.46 -14.95 -4.48
C ILE A 497 12.83 -13.57 -4.55
N GLY A 498 13.24 -12.79 -5.54
CA GLY A 498 12.63 -11.51 -5.86
C GLY A 498 11.95 -11.58 -7.22
N ILE A 499 10.74 -11.06 -7.29
CA ILE A 499 9.95 -10.92 -8.51
C ILE A 499 9.77 -9.43 -8.80
N GLY A 500 10.02 -8.99 -10.03
CA GLY A 500 9.92 -7.57 -10.38
C GLY A 500 10.26 -7.30 -11.83
N GLN A 501 10.99 -6.20 -12.09
CA GLN A 501 11.30 -5.72 -13.42
C GLN A 501 12.80 -5.84 -13.73
N ALA A 502 13.11 -6.29 -14.94
CA ALA A 502 14.45 -6.18 -15.50
C ALA A 502 14.67 -4.75 -16.02
N ALA A 503 15.90 -4.26 -15.88
CA ALA A 503 16.29 -2.96 -16.41
C ALA A 503 17.65 -3.02 -17.10
N GLU A 504 17.82 -2.15 -18.09
CA GLU A 504 19.11 -1.88 -18.73
C GLU A 504 19.98 -1.00 -17.79
N PRO A 505 21.30 -0.91 -18.04
CA PRO A 505 22.18 -0.10 -17.17
C PRO A 505 21.84 1.40 -17.11
N ASP A 506 21.01 1.90 -18.00
CA ASP A 506 20.51 3.29 -18.02
C ASP A 506 19.19 3.48 -17.23
N GLY A 507 18.72 2.42 -16.53
CA GLY A 507 17.47 2.44 -15.78
C GLY A 507 16.21 2.16 -16.60
N THR A 508 16.31 1.97 -17.93
CA THR A 508 15.16 1.64 -18.76
C THR A 508 14.65 0.24 -18.44
N THR A 509 13.42 0.14 -17.93
CA THR A 509 12.78 -1.14 -17.63
C THR A 509 12.39 -1.85 -18.93
N THR A 510 12.60 -3.16 -18.96
CA THR A 510 12.34 -3.99 -20.16
C THR A 510 11.16 -4.92 -19.98
N GLY A 511 11.31 -5.99 -19.23
CA GLY A 511 10.29 -6.98 -18.94
C GLY A 511 10.36 -7.45 -17.50
N ALA A 512 9.52 -8.39 -17.11
CA ALA A 512 9.60 -8.98 -15.79
C ALA A 512 10.91 -9.73 -15.58
N GLN A 513 11.31 -9.90 -14.31
CA GLN A 513 12.41 -10.77 -13.89
C GLN A 513 12.08 -11.54 -12.62
N ALA A 514 12.77 -12.67 -12.44
CA ALA A 514 12.85 -13.40 -11.18
C ALA A 514 14.32 -13.55 -10.79
N ALA A 515 14.70 -13.10 -9.62
CA ALA A 515 16.08 -13.12 -9.13
C ALA A 515 16.20 -14.01 -7.89
N LEU A 516 17.27 -14.82 -7.81
CA LEU A 516 17.59 -15.63 -6.63
C LEU A 516 18.74 -14.98 -5.87
N PHE A 517 18.51 -14.69 -4.60
CA PHE A 517 19.48 -14.09 -3.71
C PHE A 517 20.00 -15.10 -2.69
N ASN A 518 21.27 -14.97 -2.36
CA ASN A 518 21.87 -15.55 -1.18
C ASN A 518 21.94 -14.47 -0.09
N VAL A 519 21.24 -14.72 1.02
CA VAL A 519 21.12 -13.85 2.20
C VAL A 519 21.76 -14.49 3.45
N SER A 520 22.56 -15.56 3.28
CA SER A 520 23.24 -16.23 4.40
C SER A 520 24.30 -15.35 5.07
N ASP A 521 24.87 -14.40 4.35
CA ASP A 521 25.76 -13.36 4.84
C ASP A 521 25.18 -11.99 4.43
N LEU A 522 24.51 -11.35 5.37
CA LEU A 522 23.83 -10.07 5.15
C LEU A 522 24.80 -8.90 4.90
N THR A 523 26.09 -9.11 5.17
CA THR A 523 27.13 -8.14 4.88
C THR A 523 27.67 -8.26 3.45
N ASN A 524 27.30 -9.35 2.76
CA ASN A 524 27.78 -9.69 1.43
C ASN A 524 26.66 -10.37 0.65
N LEU A 525 25.55 -9.66 0.54
CA LEU A 525 24.39 -10.08 -0.25
C LEU A 525 24.79 -10.38 -1.68
N ARG A 526 24.21 -11.42 -2.29
CA ARG A 526 24.54 -11.79 -3.66
C ARG A 526 23.32 -12.25 -4.44
N ARG A 527 23.11 -11.70 -5.62
CA ARG A 527 22.23 -12.31 -6.62
C ARG A 527 22.98 -13.51 -7.23
N THR A 528 22.48 -14.70 -7.01
CA THR A 528 23.12 -15.95 -7.47
C THR A 528 22.62 -16.39 -8.83
N ASP A 529 21.42 -15.99 -9.21
CA ASP A 529 20.84 -16.24 -10.52
C ASP A 529 19.72 -15.26 -10.84
N VAL A 530 19.40 -15.13 -12.13
CA VAL A 530 18.28 -14.32 -12.61
C VAL A 530 17.67 -14.96 -13.87
N VAL A 531 16.34 -14.96 -13.92
CA VAL A 531 15.55 -15.30 -15.10
C VAL A 531 14.88 -14.02 -15.57
N THR A 532 15.17 -13.59 -16.81
CA THR A 532 14.52 -12.45 -17.43
C THR A 532 13.48 -12.93 -18.43
N TYR A 533 12.34 -12.24 -18.45
CA TYR A 533 11.23 -12.54 -19.33
C TYR A 533 11.24 -11.60 -20.55
N PRO A 534 10.48 -11.92 -21.61
CA PRO A 534 10.39 -11.05 -22.78
C PRO A 534 10.05 -9.60 -22.43
N GLU A 535 10.47 -8.67 -23.30
CA GLU A 535 10.09 -7.25 -23.17
C GLU A 535 8.58 -7.11 -22.99
N ARG A 536 8.17 -6.13 -22.17
CA ARG A 536 6.76 -5.81 -21.86
C ARG A 536 6.00 -6.84 -21.03
N THR A 537 6.64 -7.92 -20.58
CA THR A 537 6.01 -8.78 -19.59
C THR A 537 5.96 -8.09 -18.23
N GLN A 538 4.87 -8.34 -17.50
CA GLN A 538 4.74 -7.97 -16.10
C GLN A 538 4.50 -9.22 -15.27
N ALA A 539 5.03 -9.23 -14.05
CA ALA A 539 4.76 -10.28 -13.08
C ALA A 539 3.64 -9.84 -12.15
N GLY A 540 2.59 -10.64 -12.06
CA GLY A 540 1.43 -10.33 -11.23
C GLY A 540 1.79 -10.15 -9.75
N ALA A 541 2.72 -10.95 -9.25
CA ALA A 541 3.22 -10.84 -7.87
C ALA A 541 3.86 -9.48 -7.54
N ALA A 542 4.23 -8.68 -8.54
CA ALA A 542 4.76 -7.34 -8.36
C ALA A 542 3.68 -6.32 -7.92
N THR A 543 2.41 -6.61 -8.18
CA THR A 543 1.26 -5.76 -7.82
C THR A 543 0.30 -6.46 -6.88
N ASP A 544 0.18 -7.77 -6.96
CA ASP A 544 -0.65 -8.60 -6.07
C ASP A 544 0.17 -9.82 -5.60
N PRO A 545 0.73 -9.81 -4.39
CA PRO A 545 1.50 -10.93 -3.84
C PRO A 545 0.74 -12.27 -3.83
N ARG A 546 -0.59 -12.26 -3.89
CA ARG A 546 -1.43 -13.47 -3.98
C ARG A 546 -1.29 -14.20 -5.33
N GLN A 547 -0.66 -13.59 -6.33
CA GLN A 547 -0.24 -14.22 -7.60
C GLN A 547 1.14 -14.88 -7.53
N PHE A 548 1.68 -15.02 -6.32
CA PHE A 548 2.89 -15.79 -6.05
C PHE A 548 2.59 -16.95 -5.10
N THR A 549 3.14 -18.14 -5.42
CA THR A 549 2.99 -19.33 -4.59
C THR A 549 4.35 -20.02 -4.43
N TRP A 550 4.74 -20.28 -3.19
CA TRP A 550 5.93 -21.08 -2.89
C TRP A 550 5.55 -22.50 -2.50
N LEU A 551 6.16 -23.49 -3.16
CA LEU A 551 5.99 -24.92 -2.90
C LEU A 551 7.27 -25.45 -2.26
N PRO A 552 7.40 -25.48 -0.92
CA PRO A 552 8.65 -25.76 -0.24
C PRO A 552 9.16 -27.19 -0.50
N GLU A 553 8.29 -28.18 -0.53
CA GLU A 553 8.67 -29.59 -0.77
C GLU A 553 9.22 -29.79 -2.18
N GLN A 554 8.63 -29.13 -3.17
CA GLN A 554 9.06 -29.17 -4.58
C GLN A 554 10.19 -28.19 -4.87
N ARG A 555 10.46 -27.25 -3.93
CA ARG A 555 11.39 -26.12 -4.08
C ARG A 555 11.10 -25.31 -5.34
N THR A 556 9.83 -25.05 -5.59
CA THR A 556 9.37 -24.39 -6.80
C THR A 556 8.51 -23.17 -6.43
N ALA A 557 8.85 -22.01 -6.97
CA ALA A 557 8.02 -20.82 -6.92
C ALA A 557 7.19 -20.73 -8.19
N LEU A 558 5.93 -20.38 -8.06
CA LEU A 558 5.01 -20.12 -9.16
C LEU A 558 4.67 -18.64 -9.17
N THR A 559 4.70 -18.01 -10.35
CA THR A 559 4.27 -16.61 -10.52
C THR A 559 3.53 -16.43 -11.83
N VAL A 560 2.52 -15.57 -11.82
CA VAL A 560 1.74 -15.22 -13.00
C VAL A 560 2.48 -14.14 -13.79
N LEU A 561 2.53 -14.29 -15.11
CA LEU A 561 3.13 -13.33 -16.05
C LEU A 561 2.09 -12.91 -17.07
N THR A 562 2.02 -11.62 -17.36
CA THR A 562 1.14 -11.05 -18.39
C THR A 562 1.93 -10.30 -19.43
N ASP A 563 1.44 -10.26 -20.68
CA ASP A 563 1.96 -9.40 -21.74
C ASP A 563 1.12 -8.11 -21.80
N ASN A 564 1.76 -6.99 -21.59
CA ASN A 564 1.10 -5.67 -21.60
C ASN A 564 0.61 -5.20 -22.97
N TRP A 565 1.01 -5.86 -24.05
CA TRP A 565 0.68 -5.40 -25.41
C TRP A 565 -0.66 -5.91 -25.90
N ASP A 566 -0.93 -7.21 -25.73
CA ASP A 566 -2.17 -7.80 -26.22
C ASP A 566 -3.20 -8.02 -25.11
N GLY A 567 -2.79 -7.93 -23.84
CA GLY A 567 -3.64 -8.14 -22.68
C GLY A 567 -4.34 -9.50 -22.66
N ARG A 568 -3.89 -10.45 -23.50
CA ARG A 568 -4.56 -11.72 -23.77
C ARG A 568 -3.68 -12.93 -23.50
N THR A 569 -2.37 -12.72 -23.42
CA THR A 569 -1.44 -13.82 -23.20
C THR A 569 -0.93 -13.79 -21.77
N THR A 570 -1.18 -14.86 -21.04
CA THR A 570 -0.73 -15.05 -19.66
C THR A 570 0.01 -16.39 -19.58
N TRP A 571 1.01 -16.41 -18.74
CA TRP A 571 1.77 -17.61 -18.41
C TRP A 571 1.88 -17.79 -16.91
N VAL A 572 1.98 -19.04 -16.49
CA VAL A 572 2.54 -19.36 -15.17
C VAL A 572 4.01 -19.75 -15.38
N SER A 573 4.90 -19.05 -14.69
CA SER A 573 6.31 -19.42 -14.62
C SER A 573 6.56 -20.24 -13.37
N ALA A 574 6.99 -21.49 -13.52
CA ALA A 574 7.46 -22.37 -12.48
C ALA A 574 8.98 -22.27 -12.38
N LEU A 575 9.46 -21.76 -11.25
CA LEU A 575 10.87 -21.48 -10.98
C LEU A 575 11.40 -22.49 -9.95
N LYS A 576 11.99 -23.57 -10.43
CA LYS A 576 12.56 -24.63 -9.57
C LYS A 576 13.95 -24.23 -9.07
N VAL A 577 14.12 -24.16 -7.76
CA VAL A 577 15.40 -23.79 -7.13
C VAL A 577 16.30 -25.02 -7.02
N ARG A 578 17.43 -25.01 -7.75
CA ARG A 578 18.45 -26.06 -7.72
C ARG A 578 19.83 -25.48 -7.35
N GLY A 579 20.25 -25.71 -6.12
CA GLY A 579 21.48 -25.07 -5.62
C GLY A 579 21.36 -23.55 -5.67
N SER A 580 22.22 -22.88 -6.42
CA SER A 580 22.24 -21.44 -6.61
C SER A 580 21.61 -21.01 -7.96
N LYS A 581 20.78 -21.86 -8.57
CA LYS A 581 20.19 -21.65 -9.90
C LYS A 581 18.68 -21.78 -9.88
N LEU A 582 18.03 -21.02 -10.75
CA LEU A 582 16.63 -21.13 -11.11
C LEU A 582 16.50 -21.92 -12.41
N GLN A 583 15.67 -22.93 -12.43
CA GLN A 583 15.23 -23.63 -13.63
C GLN A 583 13.80 -23.22 -13.91
N GLU A 584 13.58 -22.50 -15.00
CA GLU A 584 12.28 -21.98 -15.40
C GLU A 584 11.57 -22.91 -16.37
N LYS A 585 10.28 -23.17 -16.11
CA LYS A 585 9.32 -23.76 -17.06
C LYS A 585 8.14 -22.82 -17.16
N ARG A 586 7.82 -22.42 -18.38
CA ARG A 586 6.69 -21.51 -18.66
C ARG A 586 5.53 -22.26 -19.28
N THR A 587 4.35 -22.12 -18.70
CA THR A 587 3.12 -22.74 -19.21
C THR A 587 2.13 -21.64 -19.57
N ALA A 588 1.69 -21.62 -20.83
CA ALA A 588 0.65 -20.69 -21.27
C ALA A 588 -0.70 -21.05 -20.63
N VAL A 589 -1.41 -20.04 -20.17
CA VAL A 589 -2.68 -20.15 -19.45
C VAL A 589 -3.71 -19.24 -20.09
N ALA A 590 -4.90 -19.79 -20.36
CA ALA A 590 -6.06 -18.98 -20.72
C ALA A 590 -6.64 -18.38 -19.44
N TYR A 591 -6.61 -17.06 -19.29
CA TYR A 591 -7.00 -16.40 -18.05
C TYR A 591 -8.42 -15.79 -18.07
N GLY A 592 -9.07 -15.72 -19.24
CA GLY A 592 -10.38 -15.11 -19.39
C GLY A 592 -10.29 -13.60 -19.67
N ALA A 593 -11.06 -12.81 -18.94
CA ALA A 593 -11.13 -11.35 -19.13
C ALA A 593 -10.16 -10.58 -18.24
N ASP A 594 -9.79 -11.13 -17.06
CA ASP A 594 -8.98 -10.44 -16.06
C ASP A 594 -7.87 -11.33 -15.50
N ALA A 595 -6.62 -11.02 -15.85
CA ALA A 595 -5.45 -11.74 -15.37
C ALA A 595 -5.17 -11.52 -13.86
N SER A 596 -5.72 -10.48 -13.24
CA SER A 596 -5.58 -10.22 -11.81
C SER A 596 -6.31 -11.26 -10.94
N LEU A 597 -7.26 -11.98 -11.53
CA LEU A 597 -8.02 -13.05 -10.87
C LEU A 597 -7.31 -14.42 -10.89
N VAL A 598 -6.18 -14.54 -11.58
CA VAL A 598 -5.44 -15.81 -11.63
C VAL A 598 -4.83 -16.10 -10.26
N ARG A 599 -5.11 -17.32 -9.74
CA ARG A 599 -4.55 -17.83 -8.49
C ARG A 599 -3.98 -19.23 -8.68
N LEU A 600 -2.92 -19.51 -7.95
CA LEU A 600 -2.27 -20.82 -7.87
C LEU A 600 -2.33 -21.27 -6.42
N VAL A 601 -3.31 -22.08 -6.10
CA VAL A 601 -3.66 -22.46 -4.72
C VAL A 601 -3.04 -23.81 -4.38
N PRO A 602 -2.07 -23.86 -3.46
CA PRO A 602 -1.50 -25.13 -3.02
C PRO A 602 -2.47 -25.84 -2.07
N LEU A 603 -2.63 -27.14 -2.28
CA LEU A 603 -3.43 -28.00 -1.41
C LEU A 603 -2.51 -28.84 -0.51
N SER A 604 -3.00 -29.25 0.66
CA SER A 604 -2.28 -30.15 1.57
C SER A 604 -1.93 -31.51 0.93
N SER A 605 -2.64 -31.90 -0.13
CA SER A 605 -2.33 -33.08 -0.94
C SER A 605 -1.07 -32.94 -1.84
N GLY A 606 -0.44 -31.77 -1.89
CA GLY A 606 0.67 -31.44 -2.77
C GLY A 606 0.27 -31.06 -4.20
N LYS A 607 -1.03 -31.10 -4.53
CA LYS A 607 -1.55 -30.59 -5.79
C LYS A 607 -1.63 -29.05 -5.76
N VAL A 608 -1.63 -28.44 -6.93
CA VAL A 608 -1.88 -27.01 -7.10
C VAL A 608 -3.12 -26.82 -7.96
N VAL A 609 -4.06 -26.01 -7.48
CA VAL A 609 -5.23 -25.61 -8.27
C VAL A 609 -4.92 -24.30 -8.97
N LEU A 610 -5.06 -24.29 -10.29
CA LEU A 610 -5.09 -23.08 -11.09
C LEU A 610 -6.53 -22.59 -11.18
N VAL A 611 -6.74 -21.36 -10.75
CA VAL A 611 -8.00 -20.64 -10.90
C VAL A 611 -7.77 -19.48 -11.84
N THR A 612 -8.60 -19.38 -12.85
CA THR A 612 -8.64 -18.24 -13.80
C THR A 612 -10.04 -17.64 -13.82
N ASP A 613 -10.26 -16.61 -14.62
CA ASP A 613 -11.61 -16.06 -14.80
C ASP A 613 -12.59 -17.07 -15.40
N ASP A 614 -12.14 -17.98 -16.26
CA ASP A 614 -12.97 -18.93 -16.97
C ASP A 614 -12.95 -20.36 -16.40
N GLU A 615 -11.87 -20.78 -15.71
CA GLU A 615 -11.59 -22.19 -15.42
C GLU A 615 -11.01 -22.43 -14.02
N VAL A 616 -11.34 -23.60 -13.47
CA VAL A 616 -10.67 -24.18 -12.31
C VAL A 616 -10.13 -25.56 -12.69
N SER A 617 -8.82 -25.71 -12.64
CA SER A 617 -8.15 -26.96 -13.05
C SER A 617 -6.94 -27.25 -12.19
N PHE A 618 -6.39 -28.49 -12.21
CA PHE A 618 -5.11 -28.75 -11.58
C PHE A 618 -3.97 -28.30 -12.47
N PHE A 619 -2.99 -27.62 -11.87
CA PHE A 619 -1.78 -27.18 -12.54
C PHE A 619 -0.66 -28.21 -12.40
N ASP A 620 -0.06 -28.59 -13.53
CA ASP A 620 1.10 -29.48 -13.56
C ASP A 620 2.39 -28.67 -13.36
N VAL A 621 3.02 -28.87 -12.23
CA VAL A 621 4.23 -28.12 -11.83
C VAL A 621 5.51 -28.71 -12.45
N ASP A 622 5.56 -30.04 -12.80
CA ASP A 622 6.75 -30.75 -13.29
C ASP A 622 6.96 -30.66 -14.81
#